data_ca9de3f28d68d702c6b0983efc265d5c
#
_entry.id   ca9de3f28d68d702c6b0983efc265d5c
#
_cell.length_a   1.000
_cell.length_b   1.000
_cell.length_c   1.000
_cell.angle_alpha   90.00
_cell.angle_beta   90.00
_cell.angle_gamma   90.00
#
_symmetry.space_group_name_H-M   'P 1'
#
loop_
_entity.id
_entity.type
_entity.pdbx_description
1 polymer ?
#
loop_
_entity_poly.entity_id
_entity_poly.type
_entity_poly.pdbx_seq_one_letter_code
_entity_poly.pdbx_strand_id
1 'polypeptide(L)'
;MFLGNTPTTQSFTSLTERFNGNGSATTVTLSRPVYNASDIEVIVNNVQQDPFNAYTVNGTQTLTFTEAPSSGTDNITVTYRNYTISKFIPAEGTVTDSSIANGTITNAKLATPGASTGKAIAMAIVFGKK
;
A
#
# COMPACT_ATOMS: atom_id res chain seq x y z
N MET A 1 -18.62 -28.32 -15.47
CA MET A 1 -17.64 -27.39 -16.03
C MET A 1 -17.77 -26.04 -15.34
N PHE A 2 -16.71 -25.51 -14.88
CA PHE A 2 -16.69 -24.22 -14.23
C PHE A 2 -16.74 -23.12 -15.30
N LEU A 3 -17.84 -22.36 -15.34
CA LEU A 3 -18.00 -21.22 -16.24
C LEU A 3 -17.77 -19.95 -15.44
N GLY A 4 -16.57 -19.42 -15.47
CA GLY A 4 -16.21 -18.21 -14.78
C GLY A 4 -14.70 -18.07 -14.65
N ASN A 5 -14.25 -16.92 -14.21
CA ASN A 5 -12.83 -16.71 -13.92
C ASN A 5 -12.38 -17.64 -12.82
N THR A 6 -11.32 -18.38 -13.06
CA THR A 6 -10.62 -19.06 -11.97
C THR A 6 -10.26 -18.00 -10.92
N PRO A 7 -10.68 -18.16 -9.67
CA PRO A 7 -10.27 -17.22 -8.62
C PRO A 7 -8.75 -17.24 -8.57
N THR A 8 -8.16 -16.06 -8.78
CA THR A 8 -6.73 -15.88 -8.54
C THR A 8 -6.51 -16.14 -7.07
N THR A 9 -5.84 -17.23 -6.73
CA THR A 9 -5.50 -17.54 -5.36
C THR A 9 -4.54 -16.46 -4.88
N GLN A 10 -5.05 -15.47 -4.19
CA GLN A 10 -4.21 -14.57 -3.43
C GLN A 10 -3.76 -15.33 -2.19
N SER A 11 -2.63 -15.99 -2.31
CA SER A 11 -1.98 -16.62 -1.18
C SER A 11 -1.41 -15.52 -0.28
N PHE A 12 -2.00 -15.34 0.89
CA PHE A 12 -1.36 -14.58 1.95
C PHE A 12 -0.22 -15.42 2.51
N THR A 13 0.98 -15.08 2.12
CA THR A 13 2.17 -15.67 2.75
C THR A 13 2.54 -14.79 3.95
N SER A 14 2.38 -15.36 5.13
CA SER A 14 2.89 -14.74 6.35
C SER A 14 4.40 -14.57 6.21
N LEU A 15 4.87 -13.33 6.29
CA LEU A 15 6.29 -13.01 6.25
C LEU A 15 6.78 -12.80 7.69
N THR A 16 7.89 -13.45 8.01
CA THR A 16 8.59 -13.24 9.26
C THR A 16 10.00 -12.76 8.95
N GLU A 17 10.39 -11.66 9.57
CA GLU A 17 11.74 -11.08 9.46
C GLU A 17 12.44 -11.14 10.81
N ARG A 18 13.76 -11.26 10.76
CA ARG A 18 14.60 -11.29 11.95
C ARG A 18 15.66 -10.21 11.88
N PHE A 19 15.92 -9.60 13.02
CA PHE A 19 16.90 -8.54 13.15
C PHE A 19 17.75 -8.73 14.40
N ASN A 20 18.91 -8.11 14.39
CA ASN A 20 19.84 -8.12 15.52
C ASN A 20 19.65 -6.87 16.37
N GLY A 21 19.37 -7.02 17.62
CA GLY A 21 19.46 -5.93 18.59
C GLY A 21 20.92 -5.57 18.87
N ASN A 22 21.20 -4.32 19.11
CA ASN A 22 22.55 -3.85 19.45
C ASN A 22 22.63 -3.13 20.82
N GLY A 23 21.52 -3.07 21.55
CA GLY A 23 21.43 -2.42 22.85
C GLY A 23 21.41 -0.89 22.83
N SER A 24 21.43 -0.27 21.64
CA SER A 24 21.46 1.20 21.51
C SER A 24 20.46 1.73 20.48
N ALA A 25 20.30 1.05 19.35
CA ALA A 25 19.37 1.47 18.31
C ALA A 25 17.95 1.13 18.70
N THR A 26 17.06 2.10 18.58
CA THR A 26 15.62 1.94 18.81
C THR A 26 14.85 1.72 17.50
N THR A 27 15.48 1.82 16.34
CA THR A 27 14.82 1.70 15.05
C THR A 27 15.29 0.48 14.27
N VAL A 28 14.35 -0.14 13.57
CA VAL A 28 14.61 -1.25 12.66
C VAL A 28 13.90 -0.97 11.32
N THR A 29 14.57 -1.26 10.21
CA THR A 29 14.01 -1.09 8.88
C THR A 29 13.38 -2.39 8.41
N LEU A 30 12.08 -2.36 8.20
CA LEU A 30 11.27 -3.48 7.72
C LEU A 30 11.30 -3.54 6.18
N SER A 31 11.04 -4.70 5.61
CA SER A 31 10.92 -4.85 4.15
C SER A 31 9.61 -4.27 3.60
N ARG A 32 8.61 -4.09 4.45
CA ARG A 32 7.29 -3.57 4.07
C ARG A 32 6.85 -2.43 4.98
N PRO A 33 6.11 -1.44 4.44
CA PRO A 33 5.50 -0.41 5.28
C PRO A 33 4.41 -1.01 6.16
N VAL A 34 4.34 -0.54 7.40
CA VAL A 34 3.33 -0.94 8.39
C VAL A 34 2.60 0.30 8.87
N TYR A 35 1.28 0.29 8.77
CA TYR A 35 0.45 1.45 9.12
C TYR A 35 -0.08 1.40 10.55
N ASN A 36 -0.37 0.19 11.05
CA ASN A 36 -0.84 0.00 12.41
C ASN A 36 0.08 -0.96 13.17
N ALA A 37 0.40 -0.65 14.41
CA ALA A 37 1.24 -1.50 15.24
C ALA A 37 0.66 -2.90 15.46
N SER A 38 -0.67 -3.04 15.42
CA SER A 38 -1.37 -4.32 15.54
C SER A 38 -1.31 -5.21 14.29
N ASP A 39 -0.86 -4.67 13.15
CA ASP A 39 -0.71 -5.44 11.90
C ASP A 39 0.53 -6.34 11.92
N ILE A 40 1.40 -6.14 12.89
CA ILE A 40 2.59 -6.94 13.09
C ILE A 40 2.64 -7.50 14.51
N GLU A 41 3.34 -8.61 14.66
CA GLU A 41 3.73 -9.16 15.94
C GLU A 41 5.24 -9.01 16.09
N VAL A 42 5.66 -8.37 17.16
CA VAL A 42 7.07 -8.14 17.47
C VAL A 42 7.44 -8.92 18.71
N ILE A 43 8.49 -9.73 18.61
CA ILE A 43 9.03 -10.53 19.68
C ILE A 43 10.50 -10.14 19.87
N VAL A 44 10.89 -9.78 21.07
CA VAL A 44 12.28 -9.48 21.43
C VAL A 44 12.72 -10.45 22.51
N ASN A 45 13.83 -11.16 22.30
CA ASN A 45 14.34 -12.18 23.22
C ASN A 45 13.26 -13.20 23.66
N ASN A 46 12.43 -13.65 22.72
CA ASN A 46 11.29 -14.55 22.94
C ASN A 46 10.15 -13.97 23.79
N VAL A 47 10.13 -12.66 24.02
CA VAL A 47 9.06 -11.95 24.71
C VAL A 47 8.28 -11.12 23.72
N GLN A 48 6.96 -11.34 23.65
CA GLN A 48 6.08 -10.55 22.81
C GLN A 48 6.00 -9.11 23.31
N GLN A 49 6.09 -8.17 22.38
CA GLN A 49 6.04 -6.75 22.66
C GLN A 49 4.62 -6.21 22.48
N ASP A 50 4.20 -5.30 23.37
CA ASP A 50 2.91 -4.64 23.27
C ASP A 50 2.91 -3.64 22.09
N PRO A 51 1.98 -3.77 21.12
CA PRO A 51 1.95 -2.94 19.92
C PRO A 51 1.67 -1.46 20.16
N PHE A 52 1.27 -1.04 21.36
CA PHE A 52 0.96 0.36 21.64
C PHE A 52 1.95 1.02 22.59
N ASN A 53 2.62 0.23 23.43
CA ASN A 53 3.51 0.74 24.46
C ASN A 53 4.98 0.45 24.18
N ALA A 54 5.28 -0.70 23.59
CA ALA A 54 6.66 -1.13 23.40
C ALA A 54 7.27 -0.67 22.07
N TYR A 55 6.45 -0.42 21.06
CA TYR A 55 6.91 0.05 19.76
C TYR A 55 5.84 0.83 19.01
N THR A 56 6.27 1.60 18.02
CA THR A 56 5.40 2.37 17.13
C THR A 56 5.79 2.15 15.66
N VAL A 57 4.80 2.34 14.78
CA VAL A 57 4.96 2.37 13.32
C VAL A 57 4.17 3.57 12.79
N ASN A 58 4.56 4.11 11.64
CA ASN A 58 3.96 5.34 11.12
C ASN A 58 3.62 5.27 9.62
N GLY A 59 3.35 4.09 9.10
CA GLY A 59 3.06 3.91 7.68
C GLY A 59 4.30 3.87 6.79
N THR A 60 5.48 3.82 7.38
CA THR A 60 6.75 3.63 6.68
C THR A 60 7.31 2.24 6.97
N GLN A 61 8.49 1.96 6.45
CA GLN A 61 9.25 0.74 6.74
C GLN A 61 10.01 0.82 8.08
N THR A 62 9.74 1.85 8.89
CA THR A 62 10.46 2.05 10.16
C THR A 62 9.60 1.58 11.33
N LEU A 63 10.13 0.62 12.07
CA LEU A 63 9.66 0.20 13.37
C LEU A 63 10.50 0.91 14.42
N THR A 64 9.88 1.61 15.34
CA THR A 64 10.55 2.34 16.42
C THR A 64 10.18 1.74 17.76
N PHE A 65 11.16 1.23 18.48
CA PHE A 65 11.00 0.74 19.85
C PHE A 65 11.02 1.89 20.85
N THR A 66 10.27 1.76 21.91
CA THR A 66 10.31 2.70 23.04
C THR A 66 11.64 2.59 23.80
N GLU A 67 12.17 1.38 23.91
CA GLU A 67 13.47 1.09 24.51
C GLU A 67 14.32 0.26 23.54
N ALA A 68 15.62 0.52 23.49
CA ALA A 68 16.51 -0.21 22.60
C ALA A 68 16.54 -1.71 22.95
N PRO A 69 16.23 -2.61 21.98
CA PRO A 69 16.40 -4.04 22.21
C PRO A 69 17.83 -4.39 22.58
N SER A 70 17.99 -5.28 23.55
CA SER A 70 19.31 -5.73 23.99
C SER A 70 20.12 -6.33 22.84
N SER A 71 21.44 -6.30 22.96
CA SER A 71 22.32 -6.90 21.96
C SER A 71 22.09 -8.40 21.83
N GLY A 72 21.97 -8.88 20.62
CA GLY A 72 21.75 -10.30 20.32
C GLY A 72 21.64 -10.55 18.83
N THR A 73 21.88 -11.79 18.44
CA THR A 73 21.71 -12.24 17.05
C THR A 73 20.31 -12.80 16.86
N ASP A 74 19.61 -12.34 15.81
CA ASP A 74 18.25 -12.79 15.46
C ASP A 74 17.26 -12.71 16.66
N ASN A 75 17.53 -11.81 17.60
CA ASN A 75 16.75 -11.69 18.83
C ASN A 75 15.51 -10.82 18.70
N ILE A 76 15.34 -10.15 17.55
CA ILE A 76 14.12 -9.41 17.20
C ILE A 76 13.43 -10.16 16.07
N THR A 77 12.21 -10.59 16.29
CA THR A 77 11.38 -11.26 15.27
C THR A 77 10.14 -10.41 14.99
N VAL A 78 9.91 -10.10 13.73
CA VAL A 78 8.73 -9.37 13.29
C VAL A 78 7.92 -10.25 12.33
N THR A 79 6.68 -10.56 12.70
CA THR A 79 5.76 -11.35 11.88
C THR A 79 4.61 -10.47 11.45
N TYR A 80 4.38 -10.41 10.14
CA TYR A 80 3.27 -9.65 9.57
C TYR A 80 1.97 -10.45 9.67
N ARG A 81 1.00 -9.93 10.40
CA ARG A 81 -0.32 -10.54 10.61
C ARG A 81 -1.30 -10.13 9.53
N ASN A 82 -1.12 -8.95 9.00
CA ASN A 82 -2.02 -8.37 8.03
C ASN A 82 -1.27 -7.84 6.81
N TYR A 83 -1.91 -7.95 5.65
CA TYR A 83 -1.42 -7.31 4.45
C TYR A 83 -2.10 -5.93 4.35
N THR A 84 -1.43 -4.91 4.82
CA THR A 84 -1.93 -3.56 4.64
C THR A 84 -1.71 -3.17 3.19
N ILE A 85 -2.77 -3.16 2.40
CA ILE A 85 -2.74 -2.54 1.09
C ILE A 85 -2.65 -1.03 1.37
N SER A 86 -1.47 -0.46 1.22
CA SER A 86 -1.37 0.98 1.12
C SER A 86 -2.24 1.43 -0.03
N LYS A 87 -2.98 2.52 0.13
CA LYS A 87 -3.71 3.15 -0.96
C LYS A 87 -2.75 3.25 -2.16
N PHE A 88 -3.03 2.47 -3.19
CA PHE A 88 -2.23 2.54 -4.41
C PHE A 88 -2.48 3.91 -5.05
N ILE A 89 -1.52 4.77 -4.93
CA ILE A 89 -1.47 6.03 -5.68
C ILE A 89 -0.50 5.78 -6.82
N PRO A 90 -0.99 5.67 -8.06
CA PRO A 90 -0.09 5.55 -9.21
C PRO A 90 0.89 6.72 -9.23
N ALA A 91 2.14 6.46 -9.57
CA ALA A 91 3.09 7.54 -9.78
C ALA A 91 2.59 8.47 -10.90
N GLU A 92 2.97 9.74 -10.82
CA GLU A 92 2.57 10.73 -11.81
C GLU A 92 2.95 10.25 -13.24
N GLY A 93 2.00 10.34 -14.16
CA GLY A 93 2.19 9.94 -15.56
C GLY A 93 2.15 8.43 -15.84
N THR A 94 1.94 7.58 -14.82
CA THR A 94 1.88 6.12 -15.03
C THR A 94 0.51 5.62 -15.49
N VAL A 95 -0.55 6.40 -15.28
CA VAL A 95 -1.87 6.08 -15.82
C VAL A 95 -1.95 6.62 -17.23
N THR A 96 -1.76 5.73 -18.19
CA THR A 96 -1.81 6.04 -19.63
C THR A 96 -3.17 5.67 -20.21
N ASP A 97 -3.42 6.10 -21.44
CA ASP A 97 -4.64 5.74 -22.18
C ASP A 97 -4.89 4.22 -22.21
N SER A 98 -3.84 3.44 -22.42
CA SER A 98 -3.91 1.98 -22.41
C SER A 98 -4.21 1.36 -21.03
N SER A 99 -4.03 2.12 -19.97
CA SER A 99 -4.34 1.68 -18.60
C SER A 99 -5.82 1.78 -18.26
N ILE A 100 -6.59 2.48 -19.07
CA ILE A 100 -8.02 2.74 -18.87
C ILE A 100 -8.80 2.10 -20.01
N ALA A 101 -9.70 1.17 -19.69
CA ALA A 101 -10.55 0.56 -20.71
C ALA A 101 -11.49 1.61 -21.34
N ASN A 102 -11.70 1.49 -22.65
CA ASN A 102 -12.58 2.41 -23.38
C ASN A 102 -13.98 2.46 -22.75
N GLY A 103 -14.52 3.68 -22.62
CA GLY A 103 -15.84 3.90 -22.04
C GLY A 103 -15.93 3.83 -20.53
N THR A 104 -14.82 3.56 -19.84
CA THR A 104 -14.81 3.46 -18.36
C THR A 104 -15.00 4.82 -17.70
N ILE A 105 -14.41 5.88 -18.28
CA ILE A 105 -14.56 7.25 -17.76
C ILE A 105 -15.74 7.92 -18.47
N THR A 106 -16.83 8.06 -17.75
CA THR A 106 -18.03 8.76 -18.22
C THR A 106 -18.01 10.22 -17.78
N ASN A 107 -18.84 11.05 -18.43
CA ASN A 107 -18.97 12.47 -18.06
C ASN A 107 -19.33 12.67 -16.58
N ALA A 108 -20.10 11.74 -15.98
CA ALA A 108 -20.48 11.81 -14.58
C ALA A 108 -19.30 11.63 -13.61
N LYS A 109 -18.19 11.06 -14.09
CA LYS A 109 -16.97 10.85 -13.30
C LYS A 109 -15.95 11.96 -13.43
N LEU A 110 -16.19 12.90 -14.35
CA LEU A 110 -15.34 14.06 -14.56
C LEU A 110 -15.84 15.24 -13.70
N ALA A 111 -14.94 15.92 -13.03
CA ALA A 111 -15.29 17.15 -12.28
C ALA A 111 -15.79 18.24 -13.23
N THR A 112 -15.20 18.32 -14.43
CA THR A 112 -15.70 19.13 -15.53
C THR A 112 -16.00 18.19 -16.68
N PRO A 113 -17.26 18.03 -17.07
CA PRO A 113 -17.62 17.13 -18.15
C PRO A 113 -16.92 17.51 -19.47
N GLY A 114 -16.33 16.51 -20.12
CA GLY A 114 -15.81 16.68 -21.45
C GLY A 114 -16.91 17.01 -22.46
N ALA A 115 -16.54 17.63 -23.58
CA ALA A 115 -17.48 17.87 -24.64
C ALA A 115 -17.98 16.54 -25.24
N SER A 116 -19.30 16.39 -25.38
CA SER A 116 -19.88 15.29 -26.14
C SER A 116 -19.56 15.45 -27.61
N THR A 117 -19.59 14.35 -28.37
CA THR A 117 -19.36 14.38 -29.82
C THR A 117 -20.35 15.34 -30.54
N GLY A 118 -21.62 15.32 -30.12
CA GLY A 118 -22.64 16.22 -30.69
C GLY A 118 -22.34 17.70 -30.42
N LYS A 119 -21.89 18.02 -29.22
CA LYS A 119 -21.50 19.39 -28.85
C LYS A 119 -20.23 19.83 -29.58
N ALA A 120 -19.25 18.98 -29.72
CA ALA A 120 -18.01 19.27 -30.46
C ALA A 120 -18.31 19.50 -31.96
N ILE A 121 -19.19 18.70 -32.59
CA ILE A 121 -19.62 18.87 -33.98
C ILE A 121 -20.38 20.17 -34.14
N ALA A 122 -21.33 20.50 -33.26
CA ALA A 122 -22.10 21.74 -33.32
C ALA A 122 -21.18 22.97 -33.24
N MET A 123 -20.19 22.97 -32.36
CA MET A 123 -19.22 24.07 -32.30
C MET A 123 -18.34 24.16 -33.54
N ALA A 124 -17.90 23.04 -34.12
CA ALA A 124 -17.11 23.03 -35.34
C ALA A 124 -17.92 23.59 -36.53
N ILE A 125 -19.21 23.29 -36.62
CA ILE A 125 -20.10 23.85 -37.67
C ILE A 125 -20.24 25.36 -37.50
N VAL A 126 -20.42 25.86 -36.28
CA VAL A 126 -20.57 27.29 -36.01
C VAL A 126 -19.29 28.07 -36.33
N PHE A 127 -18.14 27.58 -35.94
CA PHE A 127 -16.85 28.28 -36.14
C PHE A 127 -16.15 27.95 -37.44
N GLY A 128 -16.46 26.82 -38.07
CA GLY A 128 -15.91 26.42 -39.36
C GLY A 128 -16.61 27.02 -40.58
N LYS A 129 -17.75 27.65 -40.40
CA LYS A 129 -18.55 28.24 -41.49
C LYS A 129 -17.99 29.60 -41.87
N LYS A 130 -17.64 29.75 -43.10
CA LYS A 130 -17.28 31.04 -43.70
C LYS A 130 -18.39 31.52 -44.60
#